data_1a25c90b5d1bc8cdcdc3dc7e3c6c03de
#
_entry.id   1a25c90b5d1bc8cdcdc3dc7e3c6c03de
#
_cell.length_a   1.000
_cell.length_b   1.000
_cell.length_c   1.000
_cell.angle_alpha   90.00
_cell.angle_beta   90.00
_cell.angle_gamma   90.00
#
_symmetry.space_group_name_H-M   'P 1'
#
loop_
_entity.id
_entity.type
_entity.pdbx_description
1 polymer ?
#
loop_
_entity_poly.entity_id
_entity_poly.type
_entity_poly.pdbx_seq_one_letter_code
_entity_poly.pdbx_strand_id
1 'polypeptide(L)'
;VDIIRREKRRREYLETLDRKALRLKALIEDLFEVSKANSRNITLDIRDVDIVSMVKQVEFEMEDKLTDAGLEVRMSLPEEKVIVPLDSQKTFRIFENLFGNIAKYALPGTRVYVNGFTAKEDVTIILKNITAQELSVSGEELTERFVRGDTSRNTEGSGLGLAIAKSFTELQSGKFRIELDGDLFKVVLTWKVKSQNGQNMVPRESETAEKNENSDCLS
;
A
#
# COMPACT_ATOMS: atom_id res chain seq x y z
N VAL A 1 -13.58 -8.30 -50.15
CA VAL A 1 -12.62 -7.43 -49.46
C VAL A 1 -13.35 -6.48 -48.52
N ASP A 2 -14.46 -5.88 -48.89
CA ASP A 2 -15.19 -4.89 -48.05
C ASP A 2 -15.89 -5.52 -46.83
N ILE A 3 -16.40 -6.73 -46.91
CA ILE A 3 -17.06 -7.41 -45.78
C ILE A 3 -16.05 -7.71 -44.69
N ILE A 4 -14.87 -8.26 -45.02
CA ILE A 4 -13.80 -8.56 -44.07
C ILE A 4 -13.33 -7.28 -43.37
N ARG A 5 -13.22 -6.17 -44.12
CA ARG A 5 -12.82 -4.87 -43.56
C ARG A 5 -13.87 -4.29 -42.62
N ARG A 6 -15.16 -4.49 -42.90
CA ARG A 6 -16.28 -4.08 -42.02
C ARG A 6 -16.31 -4.92 -40.74
N GLU A 7 -16.12 -6.22 -40.85
CA GLU A 7 -16.09 -7.11 -39.68
C GLU A 7 -14.89 -6.82 -38.76
N LYS A 8 -13.70 -6.60 -39.35
CA LYS A 8 -12.53 -6.18 -38.57
C LYS A 8 -12.78 -4.89 -37.80
N ARG A 9 -13.30 -3.87 -38.47
CA ARG A 9 -13.65 -2.58 -37.85
C ARG A 9 -14.70 -2.74 -36.75
N ARG A 10 -15.74 -3.57 -36.98
CA ARG A 10 -16.76 -3.86 -35.98
C ARG A 10 -16.17 -4.53 -34.74
N ARG A 11 -15.26 -5.47 -34.91
CA ARG A 11 -14.54 -6.13 -33.80
C ARG A 11 -13.71 -5.12 -33.00
N GLU A 12 -12.95 -4.27 -33.67
CA GLU A 12 -12.16 -3.19 -33.03
C GLU A 12 -13.04 -2.22 -32.23
N TYR A 13 -14.23 -1.91 -32.75
CA TYR A 13 -15.21 -1.08 -32.00
C TYR A 13 -15.75 -1.81 -30.75
N LEU A 14 -16.09 -3.08 -30.86
CA LEU A 14 -16.58 -3.88 -29.74
C LEU A 14 -15.51 -4.01 -28.64
N GLU A 15 -14.28 -4.33 -29.00
CA GLU A 15 -13.15 -4.37 -28.05
C GLU A 15 -12.93 -3.02 -27.38
N THR A 16 -13.08 -1.93 -28.11
CA THR A 16 -12.98 -0.57 -27.54
C THR A 16 -14.11 -0.26 -26.60
N LEU A 17 -15.34 -0.67 -26.90
CA LEU A 17 -16.52 -0.49 -26.06
C LEU A 17 -16.39 -1.31 -24.77
N ASP A 18 -15.98 -2.57 -24.87
CA ASP A 18 -15.76 -3.44 -23.70
C ASP A 18 -14.71 -2.87 -22.77
N ARG A 19 -13.57 -2.44 -23.31
CA ARG A 19 -12.52 -1.78 -22.52
C ARG A 19 -13.04 -0.52 -21.81
N LYS A 20 -13.81 0.32 -22.50
CA LYS A 20 -14.41 1.53 -21.90
C LYS A 20 -15.46 1.22 -20.85
N ALA A 21 -16.27 0.17 -21.06
CA ALA A 21 -17.28 -0.28 -20.10
C ALA A 21 -16.63 -0.83 -18.82
N LEU A 22 -15.61 -1.69 -18.96
CA LEU A 22 -14.82 -2.19 -17.82
C LEU A 22 -14.16 -1.05 -17.04
N ARG A 23 -13.63 -0.07 -17.76
CA ARG A 23 -13.04 1.12 -17.13
C ARG A 23 -14.09 1.94 -16.37
N LEU A 24 -15.27 2.16 -16.93
CA LEU A 24 -16.37 2.89 -16.26
C LEU A 24 -16.81 2.15 -15.00
N LYS A 25 -16.92 0.81 -15.06
CA LYS A 25 -17.22 -0.01 -13.90
C LYS A 25 -16.19 0.19 -12.79
N ALA A 26 -14.90 0.09 -13.10
CA ALA A 26 -13.82 0.31 -12.13
C ALA A 26 -13.85 1.73 -11.52
N LEU A 27 -14.15 2.76 -12.33
CA LEU A 27 -14.32 4.13 -11.86
C LEU A 27 -15.46 4.29 -10.85
N ILE A 28 -16.59 3.62 -11.12
CA ILE A 28 -17.74 3.64 -10.23
C ILE A 28 -17.41 2.93 -8.92
N GLU A 29 -16.76 1.77 -8.99
CA GLU A 29 -16.29 1.02 -7.80
C GLU A 29 -15.33 1.86 -6.96
N ASP A 30 -14.32 2.46 -7.58
CA ASP A 30 -13.38 3.37 -6.93
C ASP A 30 -14.08 4.56 -6.25
N LEU A 31 -15.04 5.19 -6.93
CA LEU A 31 -15.82 6.31 -6.38
C LEU A 31 -16.65 5.89 -5.17
N PHE A 32 -17.28 4.70 -5.25
CA PHE A 32 -18.03 4.15 -4.13
C PHE A 32 -17.13 3.85 -2.93
N GLU A 33 -15.93 3.30 -3.16
CA GLU A 33 -14.96 3.02 -2.09
C GLU A 33 -14.53 4.31 -1.39
N VAL A 34 -14.15 5.34 -2.14
CA VAL A 34 -13.76 6.65 -1.58
C VAL A 34 -14.93 7.33 -0.86
N SER A 35 -16.15 7.25 -1.41
CA SER A 35 -17.35 7.82 -0.78
C SER A 35 -17.68 7.14 0.54
N LYS A 36 -17.62 5.81 0.60
CA LYS A 36 -17.82 5.03 1.84
C LYS A 36 -16.72 5.31 2.85
N ALA A 37 -15.46 5.37 2.43
CA ALA A 37 -14.32 5.67 3.28
C ALA A 37 -14.51 7.00 4.02
N ASN A 38 -14.95 8.05 3.32
CA ASN A 38 -15.15 9.37 3.91
C ASN A 38 -16.39 9.47 4.80
N SER A 39 -17.41 8.66 4.55
CA SER A 39 -18.64 8.66 5.39
C SER A 39 -18.46 7.88 6.71
N ARG A 40 -17.27 7.29 6.95
CA ARG A 40 -16.98 6.39 8.10
C ARG A 40 -17.96 5.21 8.24
N ASN A 41 -18.66 4.87 7.17
CA ASN A 41 -19.62 3.76 7.12
C ASN A 41 -19.00 2.44 6.61
N ILE A 42 -17.67 2.33 6.64
CA ILE A 42 -16.97 1.09 6.31
C ILE A 42 -16.69 0.32 7.60
N THR A 43 -17.19 -0.92 7.67
CA THR A 43 -16.74 -1.88 8.66
C THR A 43 -15.42 -2.47 8.19
N LEU A 44 -14.36 -2.27 8.95
CA LEU A 44 -13.04 -2.85 8.68
C LEU A 44 -12.96 -4.25 9.30
N ASP A 45 -12.43 -5.20 8.56
CA ASP A 45 -12.06 -6.53 9.07
C ASP A 45 -10.61 -6.50 9.54
N ILE A 46 -10.39 -5.91 10.72
CA ILE A 46 -9.04 -5.74 11.28
C ILE A 46 -8.51 -7.07 11.80
N ARG A 47 -7.39 -7.50 11.25
CA ARG A 47 -6.65 -8.71 11.62
C ARG A 47 -5.16 -8.43 11.74
N ASP A 48 -4.44 -9.38 12.29
CA ASP A 48 -2.98 -9.35 12.33
C ASP A 48 -2.42 -9.59 10.92
N VAL A 49 -1.88 -8.56 10.30
CA VAL A 49 -1.30 -8.59 8.94
C VAL A 49 0.20 -8.42 9.04
N ASP A 50 0.96 -9.30 8.41
CA ASP A 50 2.38 -9.09 8.15
C ASP A 50 2.55 -8.12 6.97
N ILE A 51 2.82 -6.86 7.30
CA ILE A 51 2.94 -5.79 6.29
C ILE A 51 4.10 -6.01 5.32
N VAL A 52 5.18 -6.66 5.76
CA VAL A 52 6.33 -6.98 4.89
C VAL A 52 5.94 -7.97 3.81
N SER A 53 5.28 -9.07 4.20
CA SER A 53 4.77 -10.07 3.27
C SER A 53 3.71 -9.47 2.34
N MET A 54 2.84 -8.60 2.84
CA MET A 54 1.83 -7.91 2.03
C MET A 54 2.45 -7.06 0.92
N VAL A 55 3.45 -6.25 1.23
CA VAL A 55 4.14 -5.40 0.23
C VAL A 55 4.80 -6.25 -0.85
N LYS A 56 5.51 -7.34 -0.44
CA LYS A 56 6.15 -8.27 -1.38
C LYS A 56 5.15 -8.97 -2.28
N GLN A 57 4.01 -9.39 -1.73
CA GLN A 57 2.95 -10.04 -2.49
C GLN A 57 2.38 -9.12 -3.57
N VAL A 58 2.03 -7.88 -3.20
CA VAL A 58 1.46 -6.93 -4.17
C VAL A 58 2.47 -6.56 -5.25
N GLU A 59 3.73 -6.37 -4.89
CA GLU A 59 4.79 -6.11 -5.87
C GLU A 59 4.93 -7.26 -6.86
N PHE A 60 4.96 -8.50 -6.38
CA PHE A 60 5.01 -9.69 -7.23
C PHE A 60 3.80 -9.77 -8.18
N GLU A 61 2.59 -9.49 -7.70
CA GLU A 61 1.39 -9.46 -8.55
C GLU A 61 1.40 -8.33 -9.60
N MET A 62 2.19 -7.29 -9.36
CA MET A 62 2.35 -6.15 -10.26
C MET A 62 3.63 -6.21 -11.13
N GLU A 63 4.45 -7.27 -10.98
CA GLU A 63 5.77 -7.41 -11.63
C GLU A 63 5.70 -7.23 -13.15
N ASP A 64 4.76 -7.90 -13.81
CA ASP A 64 4.58 -7.79 -15.26
C ASP A 64 4.32 -6.35 -15.69
N LYS A 65 3.43 -5.64 -14.99
CA LYS A 65 3.10 -4.25 -15.30
C LYS A 65 4.26 -3.29 -15.09
N LEU A 66 5.06 -3.53 -14.05
CA LEU A 66 6.24 -2.72 -13.74
C LEU A 66 7.35 -2.97 -14.75
N THR A 67 7.54 -4.24 -15.14
CA THR A 67 8.50 -4.64 -16.18
C THR A 67 8.11 -4.08 -17.55
N ASP A 68 6.84 -4.18 -17.94
CA ASP A 68 6.32 -3.61 -19.20
C ASP A 68 6.46 -2.08 -19.24
N ALA A 69 6.41 -1.42 -18.08
CA ALA A 69 6.70 0.01 -17.94
C ALA A 69 8.21 0.34 -17.96
N GLY A 70 9.08 -0.67 -18.08
CA GLY A 70 10.53 -0.51 -18.09
C GLY A 70 11.12 -0.12 -16.73
N LEU A 71 10.51 -0.57 -15.63
CA LEU A 71 10.90 -0.22 -14.27
C LEU A 71 11.58 -1.39 -13.57
N GLU A 72 12.61 -1.10 -12.79
CA GLU A 72 13.30 -2.06 -11.93
C GLU A 72 12.98 -1.76 -10.46
N VAL A 73 12.34 -2.70 -9.76
CA VAL A 73 12.01 -2.53 -8.34
C VAL A 73 13.17 -2.96 -7.45
N ARG A 74 13.52 -2.13 -6.49
CA ARG A 74 14.53 -2.37 -5.45
C ARG A 74 13.88 -2.28 -4.08
N MET A 75 13.73 -3.43 -3.41
CA MET A 75 13.15 -3.50 -2.07
C MET A 75 14.24 -3.60 -0.99
N SER A 76 14.07 -2.81 0.06
CA SER A 76 14.82 -2.90 1.32
C SER A 76 13.82 -2.87 2.46
N LEU A 77 13.35 -4.04 2.85
CA LEU A 77 12.35 -4.27 3.88
C LEU A 77 12.97 -5.03 5.05
N PRO A 78 12.39 -4.98 6.26
CA PRO A 78 12.81 -5.82 7.37
C PRO A 78 12.82 -7.30 6.98
N GLU A 79 13.79 -8.06 7.49
CA GLU A 79 13.84 -9.52 7.29
C GLU A 79 12.78 -10.23 8.12
N GLU A 80 12.51 -9.71 9.32
CA GLU A 80 11.51 -10.25 10.22
C GLU A 80 10.10 -9.78 9.85
N LYS A 81 9.12 -10.59 10.25
CA LYS A 81 7.70 -10.22 10.12
C LYS A 81 7.37 -9.01 10.96
N VAL A 82 6.63 -8.08 10.38
CA VAL A 82 6.14 -6.90 11.09
C VAL A 82 4.62 -6.95 11.09
N ILE A 83 4.07 -7.30 12.26
CA ILE A 83 2.62 -7.48 12.44
C ILE A 83 1.96 -6.15 12.77
N VAL A 84 0.96 -5.81 11.97
CA VAL A 84 0.16 -4.59 12.12
C VAL A 84 -1.32 -4.97 12.11
N PRO A 85 -2.17 -4.41 13.01
CA PRO A 85 -3.61 -4.64 12.98
C PRO A 85 -4.23 -3.86 11.81
N LEU A 86 -4.52 -4.56 10.71
CA LEU A 86 -5.00 -3.98 9.45
C LEU A 86 -6.12 -4.83 8.83
N ASP A 87 -6.90 -4.23 7.95
CA ASP A 87 -7.76 -4.93 7.00
C ASP A 87 -6.91 -5.34 5.79
N SER A 88 -6.73 -6.65 5.59
CA SER A 88 -5.84 -7.18 4.56
C SER A 88 -6.27 -6.78 3.15
N GLN A 89 -7.58 -6.74 2.87
CA GLN A 89 -8.09 -6.36 1.54
C GLN A 89 -7.86 -4.87 1.25
N LYS A 90 -8.12 -4.03 2.25
CA LYS A 90 -7.89 -2.58 2.10
C LYS A 90 -6.40 -2.25 2.02
N THR A 91 -5.58 -2.96 2.78
CA THR A 91 -4.11 -2.81 2.73
C THR A 91 -3.55 -3.27 1.38
N PHE A 92 -4.02 -4.40 0.85
CA PHE A 92 -3.69 -4.84 -0.51
C PHE A 92 -4.03 -3.74 -1.53
N ARG A 93 -5.24 -3.18 -1.46
CA ARG A 93 -5.72 -2.13 -2.36
C ARG A 93 -4.90 -0.83 -2.26
N ILE A 94 -4.35 -0.49 -1.08
CA ILE A 94 -3.42 0.63 -0.91
C ILE A 94 -2.20 0.43 -1.82
N PHE A 95 -1.51 -0.71 -1.65
CA PHE A 95 -0.28 -0.96 -2.41
C PHE A 95 -0.53 -1.20 -3.89
N GLU A 96 -1.62 -1.87 -4.28
CA GLU A 96 -2.04 -2.02 -5.67
C GLU A 96 -2.20 -0.64 -6.36
N ASN A 97 -2.87 0.31 -5.71
CA ASN A 97 -3.01 1.68 -6.22
C ASN A 97 -1.66 2.40 -6.33
N LEU A 98 -0.76 2.22 -5.36
CA LEU A 98 0.54 2.86 -5.37
C LEU A 98 1.45 2.28 -6.46
N PHE A 99 1.56 0.95 -6.59
CA PHE A 99 2.34 0.32 -7.65
C PHE A 99 1.72 0.59 -9.03
N GLY A 100 0.38 0.57 -9.14
CA GLY A 100 -0.32 0.95 -10.37
C GLY A 100 -0.06 2.40 -10.79
N ASN A 101 0.05 3.31 -9.82
CA ASN A 101 0.43 4.71 -10.05
C ASN A 101 1.88 4.82 -10.54
N ILE A 102 2.80 4.09 -9.90
CA ILE A 102 4.21 4.02 -10.28
C ILE A 102 4.35 3.49 -11.72
N ALA A 103 3.76 2.33 -12.03
CA ALA A 103 3.82 1.74 -13.38
C ALA A 103 3.33 2.69 -14.47
N LYS A 104 2.44 3.61 -14.13
CA LYS A 104 1.80 4.53 -15.07
C LYS A 104 2.55 5.84 -15.26
N TYR A 105 3.18 6.37 -14.20
CA TYR A 105 3.71 7.73 -14.20
C TYR A 105 5.23 7.81 -13.99
N ALA A 106 5.88 6.71 -13.59
CA ALA A 106 7.33 6.71 -13.47
C ALA A 106 8.02 6.81 -14.83
N LEU A 107 9.20 7.39 -14.82
CA LEU A 107 10.06 7.51 -16.00
C LEU A 107 10.59 6.11 -16.39
N PRO A 108 10.30 5.61 -17.61
CA PRO A 108 10.82 4.32 -18.07
C PRO A 108 12.35 4.26 -18.00
N GLY A 109 12.90 3.08 -17.73
CA GLY A 109 14.33 2.86 -17.57
C GLY A 109 14.90 3.30 -16.22
N THR A 110 14.03 3.68 -15.26
CA THR A 110 14.45 4.07 -13.92
C THR A 110 14.14 3.01 -12.87
N ARG A 111 14.60 3.24 -11.64
CA ARG A 111 14.37 2.36 -10.51
C ARG A 111 13.24 2.86 -9.62
N VAL A 112 12.49 1.91 -9.08
CA VAL A 112 11.52 2.12 -8.01
C VAL A 112 12.13 1.59 -6.72
N TYR A 113 12.15 2.41 -5.68
CA TYR A 113 12.66 2.01 -4.37
C TYR A 113 11.52 1.84 -3.39
N VAL A 114 11.44 0.66 -2.77
CA VAL A 114 10.51 0.35 -1.70
C VAL A 114 11.33 0.08 -0.44
N ASN A 115 11.25 0.99 0.52
CA ASN A 115 11.99 0.89 1.77
C ASN A 115 11.00 0.70 2.93
N GLY A 116 11.32 -0.19 3.85
CA GLY A 116 10.57 -0.41 5.08
C GLY A 116 11.50 -0.44 6.28
N PHE A 117 11.07 0.14 7.39
CA PHE A 117 11.77 0.07 8.65
C PHE A 117 10.80 0.22 9.83
N THR A 118 11.20 -0.34 10.96
CA THR A 118 10.48 -0.18 12.23
C THR A 118 11.25 0.78 13.13
N ALA A 119 10.54 1.71 13.76
CA ALA A 119 11.12 2.63 14.73
C ALA A 119 10.16 2.77 15.92
N LYS A 120 10.62 2.34 17.12
CA LYS A 120 9.78 2.26 18.32
C LYS A 120 8.56 1.36 18.08
N GLU A 121 7.39 1.95 18.06
CA GLU A 121 6.11 1.25 17.86
C GLU A 121 5.53 1.47 16.45
N ASP A 122 6.27 2.12 15.56
CA ASP A 122 5.81 2.44 14.22
C ASP A 122 6.55 1.59 13.18
N VAL A 123 5.83 1.16 12.15
CA VAL A 123 6.40 0.70 10.88
C VAL A 123 6.17 1.77 9.82
N THR A 124 7.20 2.07 9.06
CA THR A 124 7.12 3.02 7.95
C THR A 124 7.50 2.31 6.66
N ILE A 125 6.64 2.41 5.65
CA ILE A 125 6.89 1.95 4.28
C ILE A 125 6.99 3.17 3.38
N ILE A 126 8.03 3.22 2.56
CA ILE A 126 8.31 4.33 1.64
C ILE A 126 8.45 3.79 0.23
N LEU A 127 7.65 4.31 -0.69
CA LEU A 127 7.80 4.07 -2.13
C LEU A 127 8.34 5.33 -2.79
N LYS A 128 9.38 5.17 -3.64
CA LYS A 128 10.02 6.27 -4.36
C LYS A 128 10.23 5.91 -5.82
N ASN A 129 9.93 6.86 -6.71
CA ASN A 129 10.21 6.75 -8.14
C ASN A 129 10.49 8.13 -8.73
N ILE A 130 11.16 8.15 -9.88
CA ILE A 130 11.28 9.35 -10.72
C ILE A 130 10.03 9.42 -11.59
N THR A 131 9.38 10.57 -11.67
CA THR A 131 8.24 10.81 -12.56
C THR A 131 8.72 11.17 -13.97
N ALA A 132 7.96 10.75 -14.98
CA ALA A 132 8.28 11.08 -16.38
C ALA A 132 8.19 12.60 -16.66
N GLN A 133 7.55 13.34 -15.79
CA GLN A 133 7.38 14.79 -15.90
C GLN A 133 7.46 15.41 -14.50
N GLU A 134 8.03 16.60 -14.41
CA GLU A 134 8.03 17.37 -13.18
C GLU A 134 6.60 17.72 -12.77
N LEU A 135 6.31 17.56 -11.48
CA LEU A 135 5.00 17.83 -10.92
C LEU A 135 4.98 19.24 -10.33
N SER A 136 4.16 20.10 -10.93
CA SER A 136 3.98 21.50 -10.49
C SER A 136 2.95 21.69 -9.38
N VAL A 137 2.41 20.58 -8.85
CA VAL A 137 1.37 20.56 -7.79
C VAL A 137 1.95 20.07 -6.48
N SER A 138 1.33 20.45 -5.36
CA SER A 138 1.74 19.96 -4.05
C SER A 138 1.36 18.49 -3.82
N GLY A 139 2.06 17.82 -2.90
CA GLY A 139 1.72 16.45 -2.53
C GLY A 139 0.31 16.32 -1.95
N GLU A 140 -0.22 17.36 -1.31
CA GLU A 140 -1.58 17.40 -0.78
C GLU A 140 -2.61 17.47 -1.91
N GLU A 141 -2.40 18.33 -2.89
CA GLU A 141 -3.27 18.45 -4.07
C GLU A 141 -3.36 17.13 -4.84
N LEU A 142 -2.25 16.36 -4.95
CA LEU A 142 -2.24 15.06 -5.62
C LEU A 142 -3.13 14.00 -4.92
N THR A 143 -3.45 14.20 -3.65
CA THR A 143 -4.36 13.33 -2.89
C THR A 143 -5.82 13.75 -2.97
N GLU A 144 -6.11 14.93 -3.52
CA GLU A 144 -7.49 15.34 -3.77
C GLU A 144 -8.13 14.49 -4.88
N ARG A 145 -9.45 14.42 -4.84
CA ARG A 145 -10.20 13.58 -5.79
C ARG A 145 -10.12 14.17 -7.19
N PHE A 146 -9.90 13.29 -8.17
CA PHE A 146 -9.87 13.65 -9.59
C PHE A 146 -8.75 14.62 -10.00
N VAL A 147 -7.79 14.92 -9.10
CA VAL A 147 -6.64 15.73 -9.49
C VAL A 147 -5.74 14.89 -10.38
N ARG A 148 -5.48 15.42 -11.55
CA ARG A 148 -4.51 14.89 -12.52
C ARG A 148 -3.54 16.01 -12.81
N GLY A 149 -2.24 15.72 -12.80
CA GLY A 149 -1.26 16.66 -13.35
C GLY A 149 -1.68 17.08 -14.77
N ASP A 150 -1.44 18.32 -15.14
CA ASP A 150 -1.94 18.92 -16.41
C ASP A 150 -1.65 18.08 -17.66
N THR A 151 -0.57 17.32 -17.65
CA THR A 151 -0.12 16.46 -18.76
C THR A 151 -0.73 15.06 -18.76
N SER A 152 -1.33 14.61 -17.64
CA SER A 152 -1.90 13.27 -17.51
C SER A 152 -3.35 13.15 -18.01
N ARG A 153 -3.93 14.21 -18.59
CA ARG A 153 -5.30 14.21 -19.12
C ARG A 153 -5.54 13.17 -20.20
N ASN A 154 -4.50 12.79 -20.94
CA ASN A 154 -4.55 11.79 -22.01
C ASN A 154 -4.19 10.37 -21.57
N THR A 155 -3.74 10.15 -20.32
CA THR A 155 -3.38 8.82 -19.82
C THR A 155 -4.57 8.12 -19.19
N GLU A 156 -4.67 6.79 -19.34
CA GLU A 156 -5.74 5.98 -18.75
C GLU A 156 -5.65 5.95 -17.22
N GLY A 157 -6.74 6.30 -16.50
CA GLY A 157 -6.82 6.21 -15.03
C GLY A 157 -7.93 7.08 -14.46
N SER A 158 -8.41 6.72 -13.26
CA SER A 158 -9.47 7.41 -12.54
C SER A 158 -9.05 8.75 -11.95
N GLY A 159 -7.76 8.89 -11.62
CA GLY A 159 -7.28 9.97 -10.75
C GLY A 159 -7.68 9.78 -9.27
N LEU A 160 -8.21 8.61 -8.92
CA LEU A 160 -8.68 8.28 -7.56
C LEU A 160 -7.70 7.41 -6.78
N GLY A 161 -6.71 6.77 -7.44
CA GLY A 161 -5.84 5.79 -6.79
C GLY A 161 -5.09 6.32 -5.57
N LEU A 162 -4.53 7.53 -5.63
CA LEU A 162 -3.86 8.13 -4.48
C LEU A 162 -4.86 8.53 -3.37
N ALA A 163 -6.04 9.01 -3.74
CA ALA A 163 -7.11 9.33 -2.79
C ALA A 163 -7.63 8.06 -2.08
N ILE A 164 -7.75 6.93 -2.80
CA ILE A 164 -8.10 5.62 -2.23
C ILE A 164 -7.02 5.17 -1.26
N ALA A 165 -5.76 5.19 -1.68
CA ALA A 165 -4.64 4.78 -0.85
C ALA A 165 -4.55 5.60 0.44
N LYS A 166 -4.70 6.92 0.35
CA LYS A 166 -4.76 7.82 1.51
C LYS A 166 -5.94 7.47 2.43
N SER A 167 -7.16 7.41 1.88
CA SER A 167 -8.36 7.14 2.66
C SER A 167 -8.30 5.81 3.40
N PHE A 168 -7.83 4.74 2.75
CA PHE A 168 -7.70 3.43 3.39
C PHE A 168 -6.57 3.37 4.41
N THR A 169 -5.49 4.12 4.21
CA THR A 169 -4.44 4.25 5.21
C THR A 169 -4.96 4.94 6.47
N GLU A 170 -5.66 6.07 6.31
CA GLU A 170 -6.20 6.86 7.41
C GLU A 170 -7.34 6.14 8.16
N LEU A 171 -8.21 5.42 7.45
CA LEU A 171 -9.25 4.56 8.05
C LEU A 171 -8.67 3.49 8.98
N GLN A 172 -7.48 3.00 8.68
CA GLN A 172 -6.75 2.01 9.47
C GLN A 172 -5.77 2.67 10.45
N SER A 173 -6.05 3.91 10.86
CA SER A 173 -5.25 4.69 11.83
C SER A 173 -3.79 4.90 11.39
N GLY A 174 -3.49 4.75 10.12
CA GLY A 174 -2.20 5.04 9.52
C GLY A 174 -2.05 6.51 9.12
N LYS A 175 -0.82 6.89 8.82
CA LYS A 175 -0.48 8.20 8.26
C LYS A 175 -0.04 8.04 6.81
N PHE A 176 -0.56 8.88 5.93
CA PHE A 176 -0.23 8.93 4.52
C PHE A 176 0.35 10.31 4.19
N ARG A 177 1.51 10.35 3.53
CA ARG A 177 2.14 11.60 3.10
C ARG A 177 2.81 11.43 1.73
N ILE A 178 2.69 12.45 0.88
CA ILE A 178 3.42 12.56 -0.38
C ILE A 178 4.46 13.67 -0.22
N GLU A 179 5.67 13.37 -0.65
CA GLU A 179 6.77 14.32 -0.73
C GLU A 179 7.25 14.38 -2.19
N LEU A 180 7.43 15.59 -2.68
CA LEU A 180 7.93 15.88 -4.02
C LEU A 180 9.24 16.66 -3.90
N ASP A 181 10.24 16.26 -4.69
CA ASP A 181 11.51 16.96 -4.81
C ASP A 181 11.94 16.91 -6.28
N GLY A 182 11.59 17.97 -7.03
CA GLY A 182 11.71 17.99 -8.47
C GLY A 182 10.86 16.88 -9.12
N ASP A 183 11.53 15.94 -9.79
CA ASP A 183 10.93 14.77 -10.41
C ASP A 183 10.84 13.54 -9.48
N LEU A 184 11.41 13.62 -8.27
CA LEU A 184 11.32 12.56 -7.28
C LEU A 184 9.95 12.57 -6.60
N PHE A 185 9.18 11.53 -6.85
CA PHE A 185 7.91 11.26 -6.17
C PHE A 185 8.12 10.25 -5.04
N LYS A 186 7.64 10.59 -3.84
CA LYS A 186 7.80 9.75 -2.65
C LYS A 186 6.50 9.67 -1.87
N VAL A 187 6.05 8.46 -1.60
CA VAL A 187 4.91 8.19 -0.71
C VAL A 187 5.43 7.57 0.58
N VAL A 188 4.99 8.09 1.70
CA VAL A 188 5.34 7.61 3.05
C VAL A 188 4.08 7.16 3.76
N LEU A 189 4.07 5.89 4.17
CA LEU A 189 3.00 5.24 4.90
C LEU A 189 3.52 4.85 6.28
N THR A 190 2.76 5.11 7.34
CA THR A 190 3.17 4.75 8.71
C THR A 190 1.99 4.19 9.48
N TRP A 191 2.19 3.07 10.17
CA TRP A 191 1.22 2.46 11.08
C TRP A 191 1.86 2.06 12.39
N LYS A 192 1.04 1.86 13.41
CA LYS A 192 1.45 1.29 14.69
C LYS A 192 1.64 -0.22 14.57
N VAL A 193 2.80 -0.72 15.00
CA VAL A 193 3.07 -2.16 15.08
C VAL A 193 2.31 -2.73 16.27
N LYS A 194 1.83 -3.96 16.16
CA LYS A 194 1.26 -4.68 17.29
C LYS A 194 2.34 -4.91 18.34
N SER A 195 2.14 -4.36 19.54
CA SER A 195 3.10 -4.54 20.65
C SER A 195 3.22 -6.03 21.00
N GLN A 196 4.44 -6.57 20.99
CA GLN A 196 4.68 -7.98 21.38
C GLN A 196 4.57 -8.22 22.90
N ASN A 197 4.23 -7.19 23.68
CA ASN A 197 4.12 -7.26 25.14
C ASN A 197 2.82 -7.91 25.63
N GLY A 198 2.45 -9.06 25.07
CA GLY A 198 1.29 -9.86 25.48
C GLY A 198 1.60 -11.32 25.79
N GLN A 199 2.87 -11.75 25.85
CA GLN A 199 3.21 -13.12 26.24
C GLN A 199 4.21 -13.15 27.40
N ASN A 200 3.70 -13.66 28.54
CA ASN A 200 4.42 -14.26 29.64
C ASN A 200 5.27 -13.37 30.57
N MET A 201 4.60 -12.63 31.45
CA MET A 201 5.02 -12.64 32.84
C MET A 201 4.20 -13.74 33.57
N VAL A 202 4.64 -14.97 33.49
CA VAL A 202 4.35 -15.95 34.54
C VAL A 202 5.24 -15.53 35.72
N PRO A 203 4.67 -15.20 36.89
CA PRO A 203 5.49 -14.96 38.07
C PRO A 203 6.21 -16.26 38.41
N ARG A 204 7.53 -16.24 38.40
CA ARG A 204 8.30 -17.29 39.06
C ARG A 204 7.95 -17.22 40.53
N GLU A 205 7.17 -18.18 41.00
CA GLU A 205 7.04 -18.46 42.42
C GLU A 205 8.42 -18.64 43.02
N SER A 206 8.72 -17.79 44.01
CA SER A 206 9.92 -17.88 44.81
C SER A 206 9.86 -19.19 45.60
N GLU A 207 10.75 -20.14 45.23
CA GLU A 207 11.11 -21.26 46.10
C GLU A 207 11.74 -20.69 47.37
N THR A 208 10.93 -20.60 48.40
CA THR A 208 11.41 -20.43 49.78
C THR A 208 12.13 -21.70 50.18
N ALA A 209 13.47 -21.62 50.25
CA ALA A 209 14.29 -22.62 50.89
C ALA A 209 13.96 -22.68 52.36
N GLU A 210 13.33 -23.75 52.82
CA GLU A 210 13.29 -24.18 54.22
C GLU A 210 14.70 -24.50 54.67
N LYS A 211 15.26 -23.66 55.51
CA LYS A 211 16.38 -24.00 56.36
C LYS A 211 15.85 -24.73 57.57
N ASN A 212 16.07 -26.03 57.60
CA ASN A 212 15.98 -26.81 58.81
C ASN A 212 17.16 -26.44 59.74
N GLU A 213 16.80 -25.75 60.80
CA GLU A 213 17.58 -25.73 62.03
C GLU A 213 17.33 -27.01 62.79
N ASN A 214 18.29 -27.86 62.89
CA ASN A 214 18.36 -28.84 63.99
C ASN A 214 19.64 -28.54 64.78
N SER A 215 19.41 -27.85 65.90
CA SER A 215 20.34 -27.77 66.99
C SER A 215 20.12 -29.00 67.87
N ASP A 216 21.10 -29.80 67.99
CA ASP A 216 21.16 -30.71 69.14
C ASP A 216 22.23 -30.22 70.10
N CYS A 217 21.72 -29.96 71.32
CA CYS A 217 22.44 -29.90 72.55
C CYS A 217 23.15 -31.21 72.84
N LEU A 218 24.35 -31.16 73.37
CA LEU A 218 24.70 -31.86 74.62
C LEU A 218 26.17 -31.61 75.02
N SER A 219 26.29 -31.19 76.25
CA SER A 219 27.43 -31.26 77.22
C SER A 219 28.46 -30.16 77.12
#